data_c47e48245094baf6896a78ce0a43a211
#
_entry.id   c47e48245094baf6896a78ce0a43a211
#
_cell.length_a   1.000
_cell.length_b   1.000
_cell.length_c   1.000
_cell.angle_alpha   90.00
_cell.angle_beta   90.00
_cell.angle_gamma   90.00
#
_symmetry.space_group_name_H-M   'P 1'
#
loop_
_entity.id
_entity.type
_entity.pdbx_description
1 polymer ?
#
loop_
_entity_poly.entity_id
_entity_poly.type
_entity_poly.pdbx_seq_one_letter_code
_entity_poly.pdbx_strand_id
1 'polypeptide(L)'
;MEKYSLAIAPARYVQGENVLYTQEKIMSDFGHRAFLIGEEFILKKFNRQISYLLGKGEVVSEPFNGECCNTEIKRYLKVQEKGKADFVVGIGGGKVLDTAKAVSHYAQLPVITIPTSAATCAAWTALSAIYTQDGRVRGYLILDRCPEVVLVDTRIMANAPVRYLVAGMADGLAKYYETMAYTRGKTSSLTVGMAIKAAQSIYNAVFEVGLTAARDNVKKKLTPALTRIIESNIMLAGLVGGIGGEGCRAAAIHALNNGFTQISQTHDYLHGEVVAFCSLVQLLLEGKMKELERLGSIFQKLRLPRTLKDIGLESVPSHFEKRRISHTSKELLEKVVKYACSPQETMRNLPKKVSDKVLYNAILEVDRLGQK
;
A
#
# COMPACT_ATOMS: atom_id res chain seq x y z
N MET A 1 -9.31 -26.15 18.35
CA MET A 1 -9.52 -24.74 17.98
C MET A 1 -8.19 -24.19 17.48
N GLU A 2 -8.18 -23.69 16.26
CA GLU A 2 -7.01 -22.99 15.71
C GLU A 2 -6.73 -21.73 16.53
N LYS A 3 -5.49 -21.59 17.03
CA LYS A 3 -5.05 -20.38 17.72
C LYS A 3 -4.66 -19.36 16.64
N TYR A 4 -5.24 -18.19 16.67
CA TYR A 4 -4.82 -17.07 15.83
C TYR A 4 -4.59 -15.81 16.68
N SER A 5 -3.69 -14.96 16.24
CA SER A 5 -3.42 -13.65 16.83
C SER A 5 -3.53 -12.60 15.73
N LEU A 6 -4.27 -11.54 16.00
CA LEU A 6 -4.51 -10.46 15.06
C LEU A 6 -4.16 -9.11 15.69
N ALA A 7 -3.33 -8.33 15.03
CA ALA A 7 -3.17 -6.91 15.30
C ALA A 7 -4.13 -6.14 14.35
N ILE A 8 -5.29 -5.77 14.89
CA ILE A 8 -6.45 -5.35 14.07
C ILE A 8 -6.36 -3.88 13.67
N ALA A 9 -6.06 -2.98 14.62
CA ALA A 9 -6.18 -1.54 14.43
C ALA A 9 -5.16 -0.79 15.29
N PRO A 10 -4.79 0.46 14.91
CA PRO A 10 -4.12 1.40 15.77
C PRO A 10 -4.90 1.65 17.06
N ALA A 11 -4.20 1.99 18.14
CA ALA A 11 -4.87 2.37 19.39
C ALA A 11 -5.69 3.66 19.23
N ARG A 12 -5.20 4.61 18.40
CA ARG A 12 -5.91 5.84 18.03
C ARG A 12 -5.75 6.14 16.55
N TYR A 13 -6.85 6.45 15.89
CA TYR A 13 -6.89 7.01 14.54
C TYR A 13 -7.51 8.39 14.58
N VAL A 14 -6.79 9.39 14.14
CA VAL A 14 -7.25 10.79 14.11
C VAL A 14 -7.18 11.28 12.66
N GLN A 15 -8.35 11.57 12.08
CA GLN A 15 -8.45 12.12 10.73
C GLN A 15 -9.24 13.41 10.75
N GLY A 16 -8.73 14.42 10.07
CA GLY A 16 -9.43 15.71 9.93
C GLY A 16 -8.55 16.75 9.27
N GLU A 17 -9.14 17.90 9.01
CA GLU A 17 -8.42 19.04 8.48
C GLU A 17 -7.54 19.67 9.57
N ASN A 18 -6.25 19.89 9.25
CA ASN A 18 -5.28 20.53 10.12
C ASN A 18 -5.08 19.81 11.47
N VAL A 19 -5.26 18.48 11.54
CA VAL A 19 -5.10 17.72 12.80
C VAL A 19 -3.71 17.86 13.40
N LEU A 20 -2.68 18.14 12.59
CA LEU A 20 -1.33 18.40 13.08
C LEU A 20 -1.21 19.72 13.86
N TYR A 21 -2.22 20.58 13.82
CA TYR A 21 -2.30 21.84 14.59
C TYR A 21 -3.36 21.81 15.70
N THR A 22 -4.17 20.75 15.79
CA THR A 22 -5.30 20.69 16.74
C THR A 22 -5.15 19.59 17.79
N GLN A 23 -4.18 18.69 17.62
CA GLN A 23 -3.91 17.59 18.54
C GLN A 23 -2.71 17.89 19.43
N GLU A 24 -2.76 19.05 20.11
CA GLU A 24 -1.70 19.49 21.01
C GLU A 24 -1.34 18.37 22.02
N LYS A 25 -0.04 18.15 22.16
CA LYS A 25 0.54 17.19 23.12
C LYS A 25 0.20 15.73 22.88
N ILE A 26 -0.42 15.35 21.73
CA ILE A 26 -0.72 13.94 21.49
C ILE A 26 0.52 13.04 21.52
N MET A 27 1.69 13.58 21.24
CA MET A 27 2.97 12.86 21.28
C MET A 27 3.56 12.82 22.70
N SER A 28 3.27 13.79 23.54
CA SER A 28 3.82 13.87 24.92
C SER A 28 3.29 12.75 25.83
N ASP A 29 2.19 12.10 25.46
CA ASP A 29 1.68 10.92 26.16
C ASP A 29 2.64 9.72 26.06
N PHE A 30 3.57 9.74 25.09
CA PHE A 30 4.52 8.63 24.81
C PHE A 30 5.93 8.91 25.34
N GLY A 31 6.20 10.09 25.87
CA GLY A 31 7.49 10.48 26.43
C GLY A 31 7.94 11.89 26.02
N HIS A 32 9.18 12.20 26.33
CA HIS A 32 9.77 13.52 26.07
C HIS A 32 10.60 13.59 24.81
N ARG A 33 11.14 12.45 24.34
CA ARG A 33 12.11 12.43 23.23
C ARG A 33 11.61 11.58 22.09
N ALA A 34 11.25 12.24 20.98
CA ALA A 34 10.81 11.62 19.75
C ALA A 34 11.99 11.29 18.82
N PHE A 35 12.02 10.08 18.26
CA PHE A 35 12.88 9.75 17.11
C PHE A 35 12.09 9.89 15.82
N LEU A 36 12.39 10.90 15.03
CA LEU A 36 11.64 11.28 13.84
C LEU A 36 12.33 10.80 12.56
N ILE A 37 11.62 9.98 11.78
CA ILE A 37 12.05 9.47 10.47
C ILE A 37 11.15 10.08 9.39
N GLY A 38 11.76 10.70 8.38
CA GLY A 38 11.07 11.30 7.24
C GLY A 38 12.05 11.73 6.17
N GLU A 39 11.55 11.99 4.96
CA GLU A 39 12.36 12.61 3.92
C GLU A 39 12.76 14.03 4.33
N GLU A 40 13.98 14.44 4.01
CA GLU A 40 14.55 15.72 4.50
C GLU A 40 13.63 16.93 4.23
N PHE A 41 13.06 17.00 3.02
CA PHE A 41 12.15 18.09 2.67
C PHE A 41 10.83 18.05 3.47
N ILE A 42 10.34 16.86 3.83
CA ILE A 42 9.15 16.65 4.67
C ILE A 42 9.47 17.10 6.11
N LEU A 43 10.60 16.67 6.65
CA LEU A 43 11.04 17.06 8.00
C LEU A 43 11.13 18.58 8.13
N LYS A 44 11.76 19.25 7.16
CA LYS A 44 11.84 20.72 7.12
C LYS A 44 10.46 21.37 7.00
N LYS A 45 9.59 20.85 6.14
CA LYS A 45 8.25 21.39 5.88
C LYS A 45 7.34 21.34 7.11
N PHE A 46 7.40 20.24 7.87
CA PHE A 46 6.49 19.97 8.99
C PHE A 46 7.12 20.17 10.38
N ASN A 47 8.30 20.77 10.46
CA ASN A 47 9.01 20.96 11.73
C ASN A 47 8.17 21.66 12.81
N ARG A 48 7.44 22.74 12.44
CA ARG A 48 6.59 23.50 13.39
C ARG A 48 5.45 22.64 13.93
N GLN A 49 4.79 21.86 13.06
CA GLN A 49 3.69 20.96 13.44
C GLN A 49 4.17 19.87 14.39
N ILE A 50 5.32 19.26 14.07
CA ILE A 50 5.92 18.24 14.94
C ILE A 50 6.27 18.84 16.32
N SER A 51 6.88 20.01 16.36
CA SER A 51 7.16 20.72 17.62
C SER A 51 5.87 21.02 18.41
N TYR A 52 4.79 21.41 17.72
CA TYR A 52 3.49 21.64 18.35
C TYR A 52 2.90 20.36 18.96
N LEU A 53 2.92 19.25 18.22
CA LEU A 53 2.40 17.95 18.68
C LEU A 53 3.19 17.37 19.85
N LEU A 54 4.49 17.66 19.91
CA LEU A 54 5.39 17.19 20.97
C LEU A 54 5.38 18.11 22.20
N GLY A 55 5.01 19.39 22.06
CA GLY A 55 5.02 20.35 23.15
C GLY A 55 6.45 20.73 23.57
N LYS A 56 6.82 20.44 24.84
CA LYS A 56 8.15 20.75 25.41
C LYS A 56 9.19 19.64 25.18
N GLY A 57 8.85 18.60 24.38
CA GLY A 57 9.73 17.48 24.12
C GLY A 57 10.87 17.80 23.16
N GLU A 58 11.80 16.87 23.06
CA GLU A 58 12.97 16.92 22.18
C GLU A 58 12.76 16.05 20.94
N VAL A 59 13.33 16.47 19.82
CA VAL A 59 13.30 15.73 18.55
C VAL A 59 14.72 15.34 18.16
N VAL A 60 14.93 14.05 17.98
CA VAL A 60 16.09 13.51 17.27
C VAL A 60 15.60 13.11 15.88
N SER A 61 15.99 13.83 14.84
CA SER A 61 15.54 13.56 13.47
C SER A 61 16.65 12.95 12.63
N GLU A 62 16.26 12.01 11.78
CA GLU A 62 17.17 11.36 10.84
C GLU A 62 16.49 11.23 9.46
N PRO A 63 17.11 11.79 8.40
CA PRO A 63 16.54 11.74 7.06
C PRO A 63 16.40 10.31 6.52
N PHE A 64 15.31 10.07 5.82
CA PHE A 64 15.05 8.81 5.13
C PHE A 64 15.79 8.76 3.79
N ASN A 65 16.51 7.65 3.53
CA ASN A 65 17.38 7.46 2.37
C ASN A 65 16.82 6.48 1.33
N GLY A 66 15.52 6.52 1.08
CA GLY A 66 14.91 5.91 -0.12
C GLY A 66 14.27 4.53 0.06
N GLU A 67 14.85 3.57 0.81
CA GLU A 67 14.29 2.21 0.88
C GLU A 67 14.09 1.70 2.30
N CYS A 68 12.95 1.03 2.54
CA CYS A 68 12.71 0.27 3.77
C CYS A 68 13.49 -1.04 3.71
N CYS A 69 14.78 -1.00 4.05
CA CYS A 69 15.66 -2.16 3.97
C CYS A 69 16.42 -2.39 5.29
N ASN A 70 16.93 -3.61 5.47
CA ASN A 70 17.61 -4.00 6.71
C ASN A 70 18.82 -3.10 7.04
N THR A 71 19.52 -2.57 6.04
CA THR A 71 20.66 -1.68 6.24
C THR A 71 20.22 -0.36 6.87
N GLU A 72 19.14 0.24 6.33
CA GLU A 72 18.57 1.48 6.86
C GLU A 72 17.97 1.27 8.25
N ILE A 73 17.21 0.20 8.46
CA ILE A 73 16.64 -0.13 9.78
C ILE A 73 17.76 -0.22 10.82
N LYS A 74 18.86 -0.93 10.53
CA LYS A 74 20.02 -1.02 11.44
C LYS A 74 20.70 0.32 11.69
N ARG A 75 20.76 1.20 10.68
CA ARG A 75 21.29 2.55 10.82
C ARG A 75 20.44 3.37 11.80
N TYR A 76 19.12 3.35 11.64
CA TYR A 76 18.20 4.06 12.52
C TYR A 76 18.23 3.54 13.95
N LEU A 77 18.33 2.23 14.16
CA LEU A 77 18.43 1.64 15.49
C LEU A 77 19.66 2.17 16.26
N LYS A 78 20.81 2.31 15.60
CA LYS A 78 22.01 2.88 16.22
C LYS A 78 21.85 4.36 16.59
N VAL A 79 21.18 5.14 15.72
CA VAL A 79 20.93 6.57 15.98
C VAL A 79 19.93 6.74 17.11
N GLN A 80 18.85 5.97 17.10
CA GLN A 80 17.80 5.98 18.12
C GLN A 80 18.36 5.60 19.50
N GLU A 81 19.17 4.54 19.58
CA GLU A 81 19.80 4.09 20.82
C GLU A 81 20.69 5.17 21.43
N LYS A 82 21.56 5.82 20.61
CA LYS A 82 22.38 6.97 21.05
C LYS A 82 21.52 8.15 21.50
N GLY A 83 20.44 8.43 20.78
CA GLY A 83 19.51 9.52 21.07
C GLY A 83 18.62 9.25 22.26
N LYS A 84 18.54 8.01 22.79
CA LYS A 84 17.67 7.60 23.93
C LYS A 84 16.23 8.05 23.74
N ALA A 85 15.65 7.79 22.56
CA ALA A 85 14.29 8.17 22.26
C ALA A 85 13.29 7.32 23.04
N ASP A 86 12.17 7.93 23.41
CA ASP A 86 11.07 7.27 24.14
C ASP A 86 10.07 6.62 23.15
N PHE A 87 9.94 7.18 21.95
CA PHE A 87 9.05 6.69 20.89
C PHE A 87 9.54 7.08 19.49
N VAL A 88 9.00 6.43 18.48
CA VAL A 88 9.33 6.66 17.07
C VAL A 88 8.18 7.40 16.38
N VAL A 89 8.50 8.35 15.50
CA VAL A 89 7.53 9.04 14.65
C VAL A 89 7.95 8.87 13.19
N GLY A 90 7.09 8.27 12.37
CA GLY A 90 7.24 8.23 10.91
C GLY A 90 6.37 9.28 10.26
N ILE A 91 6.96 10.18 9.45
CA ILE A 91 6.21 11.16 8.66
C ILE A 91 6.61 11.08 7.19
N GLY A 92 5.71 10.64 6.33
CA GLY A 92 6.03 10.44 4.91
C GLY A 92 5.13 9.48 4.17
N GLY A 93 5.65 8.92 3.08
CA GLY A 93 5.03 7.87 2.30
C GLY A 93 5.19 6.47 2.92
N GLY A 94 4.63 5.45 2.25
CA GLY A 94 4.60 4.08 2.77
C GLY A 94 5.95 3.52 3.21
N LYS A 95 7.02 3.71 2.43
CA LYS A 95 8.37 3.21 2.77
C LYS A 95 8.94 3.86 4.03
N VAL A 96 8.68 5.15 4.25
CA VAL A 96 9.06 5.87 5.49
C VAL A 96 8.32 5.26 6.69
N LEU A 97 7.00 5.08 6.55
CA LEU A 97 6.15 4.58 7.63
C LEU A 97 6.48 3.13 7.98
N ASP A 98 6.77 2.29 6.97
CA ASP A 98 7.21 0.92 7.17
C ASP A 98 8.58 0.87 7.88
N THR A 99 9.51 1.77 7.53
CA THR A 99 10.80 1.88 8.22
C THR A 99 10.62 2.30 9.67
N ALA A 100 9.78 3.30 9.96
CA ALA A 100 9.50 3.76 11.32
C ALA A 100 8.89 2.64 12.18
N LYS A 101 7.93 1.88 11.62
CA LYS A 101 7.33 0.72 12.31
C LYS A 101 8.36 -0.39 12.56
N ALA A 102 9.21 -0.69 11.59
CA ALA A 102 10.26 -1.70 11.76
C ALA A 102 11.28 -1.28 12.84
N VAL A 103 11.70 -0.01 12.85
CA VAL A 103 12.59 0.53 13.89
C VAL A 103 11.92 0.46 15.26
N SER A 104 10.67 0.87 15.37
CA SER A 104 9.86 0.78 16.60
C SER A 104 9.79 -0.66 17.13
N HIS A 105 9.52 -1.62 16.24
CA HIS A 105 9.44 -3.04 16.59
C HIS A 105 10.76 -3.56 17.20
N TYR A 106 11.88 -3.32 16.52
CA TYR A 106 13.17 -3.80 17.01
C TYR A 106 13.67 -3.03 18.25
N ALA A 107 13.35 -1.76 18.38
CA ALA A 107 13.67 -0.95 19.55
C ALA A 107 12.69 -1.15 20.72
N GLN A 108 11.58 -1.89 20.51
CA GLN A 108 10.49 -2.07 21.48
C GLN A 108 9.90 -0.74 21.99
N LEU A 109 9.77 0.23 21.09
CA LEU A 109 9.24 1.56 21.37
C LEU A 109 7.84 1.75 20.75
N PRO A 110 6.97 2.62 21.29
CA PRO A 110 5.75 3.06 20.61
C PRO A 110 6.06 3.72 19.27
N VAL A 111 5.12 3.62 18.30
CA VAL A 111 5.24 4.33 17.02
C VAL A 111 3.99 5.14 16.69
N ILE A 112 4.23 6.34 16.20
CA ILE A 112 3.22 7.26 15.66
C ILE A 112 3.46 7.39 14.16
N THR A 113 2.43 7.25 13.36
CA THR A 113 2.53 7.39 11.90
C THR A 113 1.75 8.60 11.40
N ILE A 114 2.39 9.40 10.56
CA ILE A 114 1.84 10.60 9.92
C ILE A 114 1.99 10.44 8.41
N PRO A 115 1.02 9.86 7.72
CA PRO A 115 1.10 9.72 6.27
C PRO A 115 0.99 11.10 5.60
N THR A 116 1.79 11.32 4.55
CA THR A 116 1.73 12.54 3.73
C THR A 116 1.00 12.35 2.41
N SER A 117 0.58 11.12 2.14
CA SER A 117 -0.26 10.76 0.99
C SER A 117 -1.15 9.56 1.33
N ALA A 118 -2.28 9.41 0.63
CA ALA A 118 -3.19 8.30 0.77
C ALA A 118 -2.94 7.21 -0.29
N ALA A 119 -1.66 6.90 -0.55
CA ALA A 119 -1.27 5.94 -1.60
C ALA A 119 -1.35 4.47 -1.16
N THR A 120 -1.30 4.19 0.14
CA THR A 120 -1.35 2.85 0.73
C THR A 120 -1.90 2.90 2.16
N CYS A 121 -2.19 1.73 2.72
CA CYS A 121 -2.59 1.59 4.13
C CYS A 121 -1.40 1.39 5.10
N ALA A 122 -0.17 1.67 4.68
CA ALA A 122 1.04 1.44 5.49
C ALA A 122 1.02 2.17 6.85
N ALA A 123 0.33 3.32 6.93
CA ALA A 123 0.16 4.05 8.18
C ALA A 123 -0.61 3.27 9.25
N TRP A 124 -1.51 2.37 8.84
CA TRP A 124 -2.41 1.63 9.73
C TRP A 124 -1.87 0.27 10.16
N THR A 125 -1.20 -0.44 9.25
CA THR A 125 -1.00 -1.88 9.36
C THR A 125 0.10 -2.30 10.35
N ALA A 126 -0.10 -3.45 11.02
CA ALA A 126 0.92 -4.17 11.79
C ALA A 126 1.83 -4.98 10.83
N LEU A 127 2.39 -4.31 9.84
CA LEU A 127 3.24 -4.93 8.83
C LEU A 127 4.17 -3.88 8.24
N SER A 128 5.41 -4.26 7.95
CA SER A 128 6.35 -3.46 7.14
C SER A 128 6.83 -4.27 5.96
N ALA A 129 6.70 -3.72 4.76
CA ALA A 129 7.28 -4.29 3.55
C ALA A 129 8.79 -4.03 3.57
N ILE A 130 9.59 -5.09 3.46
CA ILE A 130 11.05 -5.03 3.49
C ILE A 130 11.59 -5.21 2.08
N TYR A 131 12.46 -4.31 1.68
CA TYR A 131 13.06 -4.29 0.35
C TYR A 131 14.57 -4.56 0.42
N THR A 132 15.14 -4.88 -0.72
CA THR A 132 16.59 -4.77 -0.94
C THR A 132 16.94 -3.29 -1.16
N GLN A 133 18.22 -2.94 -1.13
CA GLN A 133 18.69 -1.57 -1.38
C GLN A 133 18.36 -1.08 -2.81
N ASP A 134 18.20 -2.01 -3.75
CA ASP A 134 17.83 -1.75 -5.14
C ASP A 134 16.32 -1.86 -5.42
N GLY A 135 15.47 -1.80 -4.37
CA GLY A 135 14.01 -1.65 -4.50
C GLY A 135 13.20 -2.93 -4.74
N ARG A 136 13.83 -4.13 -4.73
CA ARG A 136 13.09 -5.40 -4.87
C ARG A 136 12.47 -5.81 -3.54
N VAL A 137 11.22 -6.23 -3.56
CA VAL A 137 10.59 -6.81 -2.37
C VAL A 137 11.37 -8.05 -1.92
N ARG A 138 11.71 -8.11 -0.62
CA ARG A 138 12.37 -9.23 0.03
C ARG A 138 11.39 -10.06 0.87
N GLY A 139 10.34 -9.44 1.37
CA GLY A 139 9.33 -10.04 2.24
C GLY A 139 8.67 -9.02 3.14
N TYR A 140 7.99 -9.52 4.15
CA TYR A 140 7.21 -8.71 5.08
C TYR A 140 7.64 -8.99 6.52
N LEU A 141 7.88 -7.93 7.28
CA LEU A 141 8.03 -7.99 8.73
C LEU A 141 6.61 -7.88 9.34
N ILE A 142 6.12 -8.96 9.90
CA ILE A 142 4.85 -8.96 10.63
C ILE A 142 5.13 -8.44 12.04
N LEU A 143 4.35 -7.47 12.48
CA LEU A 143 4.48 -6.80 13.76
C LEU A 143 3.42 -7.30 14.73
N ASP A 144 3.75 -7.32 16.04
CA ASP A 144 2.83 -7.78 17.07
C ASP A 144 1.69 -6.79 17.35
N ARG A 145 1.87 -5.52 16.93
CA ARG A 145 0.90 -4.44 17.15
C ARG A 145 0.89 -3.44 15.98
N CYS A 146 -0.26 -2.82 15.77
CA CYS A 146 -0.40 -1.65 14.91
C CYS A 146 0.27 -0.42 15.58
N PRO A 147 0.46 0.70 14.84
CA PRO A 147 0.90 1.95 15.44
C PRO A 147 0.02 2.39 16.62
N GLU A 148 0.60 3.06 17.61
CA GLU A 148 -0.17 3.61 18.74
C GLU A 148 -1.10 4.73 18.27
N VAL A 149 -0.60 5.60 17.38
CA VAL A 149 -1.39 6.70 16.82
C VAL A 149 -1.16 6.80 15.31
N VAL A 150 -2.24 7.01 14.58
CA VAL A 150 -2.22 7.39 13.16
C VAL A 150 -2.83 8.79 13.04
N LEU A 151 -2.05 9.77 12.58
CA LEU A 151 -2.52 11.13 12.36
C LEU A 151 -2.67 11.42 10.87
N VAL A 152 -3.89 11.53 10.39
CA VAL A 152 -4.22 11.76 8.98
C VAL A 152 -4.74 13.19 8.80
N ASP A 153 -3.86 14.09 8.41
CA ASP A 153 -4.24 15.45 8.06
C ASP A 153 -4.79 15.50 6.62
N THR A 154 -6.11 15.67 6.51
CA THR A 154 -6.79 15.64 5.21
C THR A 154 -6.41 16.82 4.32
N ARG A 155 -5.93 17.95 4.89
CA ARG A 155 -5.40 19.08 4.12
C ARG A 155 -4.07 18.71 3.46
N ILE A 156 -3.21 17.97 4.13
CA ILE A 156 -1.96 17.44 3.55
C ILE A 156 -2.31 16.51 2.38
N MET A 157 -3.27 15.59 2.57
CA MET A 157 -3.72 14.65 1.53
C MET A 157 -4.31 15.38 0.32
N ALA A 158 -5.12 16.43 0.54
CA ALA A 158 -5.70 17.24 -0.54
C ALA A 158 -4.63 17.99 -1.35
N ASN A 159 -3.50 18.31 -0.75
CA ASN A 159 -2.37 18.98 -1.42
C ASN A 159 -1.36 18.02 -2.05
N ALA A 160 -1.43 16.73 -1.74
CA ALA A 160 -0.60 15.72 -2.38
C ALA A 160 -0.99 15.52 -3.86
N PRO A 161 -0.05 15.16 -4.75
CA PRO A 161 -0.37 14.84 -6.14
C PRO A 161 -1.45 13.74 -6.25
N VAL A 162 -2.41 13.94 -7.14
CA VAL A 162 -3.55 13.01 -7.35
C VAL A 162 -3.09 11.59 -7.68
N ARG A 163 -1.92 11.43 -8.28
CA ARG A 163 -1.28 10.14 -8.58
C ARG A 163 -1.25 9.22 -7.35
N TYR A 164 -0.93 9.76 -6.17
CA TYR A 164 -0.91 8.99 -4.92
C TYR A 164 -2.31 8.56 -4.47
N LEU A 165 -3.30 9.44 -4.58
CA LEU A 165 -4.67 9.12 -4.20
C LEU A 165 -5.26 8.00 -5.07
N VAL A 166 -5.06 8.07 -6.38
CA VAL A 166 -5.61 7.04 -7.31
C VAL A 166 -4.84 5.73 -7.20
N ALA A 167 -3.53 5.76 -6.94
CA ALA A 167 -2.76 4.56 -6.62
C ALA A 167 -3.31 3.86 -5.37
N GLY A 168 -3.66 4.63 -4.32
CA GLY A 168 -4.31 4.11 -3.11
C GLY A 168 -5.69 3.52 -3.38
N MET A 169 -6.48 4.08 -4.31
CA MET A 169 -7.75 3.48 -4.73
C MET A 169 -7.54 2.10 -5.36
N ALA A 170 -6.51 1.94 -6.20
CA ALA A 170 -6.19 0.66 -6.81
C ALA A 170 -5.73 -0.37 -5.77
N ASP A 171 -4.86 0.01 -4.81
CA ASP A 171 -4.45 -0.85 -3.70
C ASP A 171 -5.64 -1.24 -2.82
N GLY A 172 -6.55 -0.31 -2.53
CA GLY A 172 -7.79 -0.58 -1.80
C GLY A 172 -8.71 -1.55 -2.54
N LEU A 173 -8.92 -1.37 -3.84
CA LEU A 173 -9.69 -2.31 -4.67
C LEU A 173 -9.06 -3.70 -4.72
N ALA A 174 -7.73 -3.79 -4.73
CA ALA A 174 -7.05 -5.07 -4.63
C ALA A 174 -7.43 -5.83 -3.36
N LYS A 175 -7.56 -5.15 -2.21
CA LYS A 175 -8.03 -5.78 -0.95
C LYS A 175 -9.43 -6.40 -1.12
N TYR A 176 -10.34 -5.73 -1.84
CA TYR A 176 -11.65 -6.29 -2.14
C TYR A 176 -11.53 -7.56 -3.02
N TYR A 177 -10.86 -7.48 -4.15
CA TYR A 177 -10.79 -8.61 -5.08
C TYR A 177 -10.07 -9.81 -4.46
N GLU A 178 -9.01 -9.61 -3.72
CA GLU A 178 -8.26 -10.68 -3.06
C GLU A 178 -9.06 -11.31 -1.90
N THR A 179 -9.73 -10.49 -1.07
CA THR A 179 -10.64 -10.98 -0.03
C THR A 179 -11.74 -11.84 -0.63
N MET A 180 -12.37 -11.37 -1.72
CA MET A 180 -13.45 -12.10 -2.39
C MET A 180 -12.94 -13.37 -3.07
N ALA A 181 -11.74 -13.39 -3.62
CA ALA A 181 -11.12 -14.58 -4.20
C ALA A 181 -10.82 -15.64 -3.13
N TYR A 182 -10.17 -15.24 -2.03
CA TYR A 182 -9.82 -16.13 -0.92
C TYR A 182 -11.04 -16.73 -0.24
N THR A 183 -12.01 -15.90 0.11
CA THR A 183 -13.20 -16.31 0.86
C THR A 183 -14.32 -16.88 -0.02
N ARG A 184 -14.24 -16.68 -1.35
CA ARG A 184 -15.36 -16.89 -2.30
C ARG A 184 -16.64 -16.14 -1.88
N GLY A 185 -16.47 -15.02 -1.16
CA GLY A 185 -17.58 -14.21 -0.62
C GLY A 185 -18.34 -14.87 0.52
N LYS A 186 -17.84 -15.97 1.11
CA LYS A 186 -18.48 -16.75 2.18
C LYS A 186 -17.48 -17.07 3.28
N THR A 187 -17.96 -17.07 4.52
CA THR A 187 -17.16 -17.47 5.67
C THR A 187 -18.07 -17.79 6.86
N SER A 188 -17.63 -18.70 7.74
CA SER A 188 -18.19 -18.93 9.07
C SER A 188 -17.49 -18.10 10.15
N SER A 189 -16.33 -17.52 9.87
CA SER A 189 -15.59 -16.66 10.78
C SER A 189 -16.19 -15.26 10.83
N LEU A 190 -16.50 -14.75 12.02
CA LEU A 190 -17.01 -13.38 12.19
C LEU A 190 -15.98 -12.33 11.81
N THR A 191 -14.71 -12.54 12.15
CA THR A 191 -13.62 -11.59 11.78
C THR A 191 -13.44 -11.49 10.28
N VAL A 192 -13.41 -12.63 9.57
CA VAL A 192 -13.37 -12.64 8.10
C VAL A 192 -14.64 -12.05 7.49
N GLY A 193 -15.81 -12.28 8.10
CA GLY A 193 -17.08 -11.65 7.70
C GLY A 193 -17.03 -10.12 7.78
N MET A 194 -16.41 -9.57 8.83
CA MET A 194 -16.18 -8.13 8.95
C MET A 194 -15.16 -7.62 7.91
N ALA A 195 -14.09 -8.38 7.64
CA ALA A 195 -13.14 -8.04 6.57
C ALA A 195 -13.82 -7.95 5.19
N ILE A 196 -14.73 -8.90 4.87
CA ILE A 196 -15.54 -8.84 3.64
C ILE A 196 -16.37 -7.55 3.58
N LYS A 197 -17.01 -7.14 4.69
CA LYS A 197 -17.80 -5.90 4.73
C LYS A 197 -16.93 -4.65 4.56
N ALA A 198 -15.77 -4.61 5.22
CA ALA A 198 -14.82 -3.50 5.06
C ALA A 198 -14.31 -3.43 3.61
N ALA A 199 -13.94 -4.55 3.00
CA ALA A 199 -13.52 -4.63 1.60
C ALA A 199 -14.63 -4.19 0.63
N GLN A 200 -15.88 -4.59 0.88
CA GLN A 200 -17.04 -4.13 0.09
C GLN A 200 -17.26 -2.62 0.22
N SER A 201 -17.00 -2.03 1.39
CA SER A 201 -17.11 -0.59 1.59
C SER A 201 -16.05 0.18 0.78
N ILE A 202 -14.83 -0.35 0.67
CA ILE A 202 -13.79 0.21 -0.20
C ILE A 202 -14.26 0.20 -1.66
N TYR A 203 -14.73 -0.95 -2.14
CA TYR A 203 -15.25 -1.10 -3.50
C TYR A 203 -16.33 -0.07 -3.80
N ASN A 204 -17.34 0.02 -2.93
CA ASN A 204 -18.43 0.97 -3.09
C ASN A 204 -17.92 2.42 -3.10
N ALA A 205 -17.04 2.80 -2.17
CA ALA A 205 -16.49 4.15 -2.10
C ALA A 205 -15.76 4.54 -3.40
N VAL A 206 -14.92 3.67 -3.95
CA VAL A 206 -14.18 3.96 -5.18
C VAL A 206 -15.12 4.09 -6.38
N PHE A 207 -16.10 3.19 -6.53
CA PHE A 207 -17.04 3.25 -7.66
C PHE A 207 -18.06 4.39 -7.55
N GLU A 208 -18.47 4.79 -6.34
CA GLU A 208 -19.43 5.87 -6.13
C GLU A 208 -18.79 7.26 -6.24
N VAL A 209 -17.66 7.47 -5.57
CA VAL A 209 -17.10 8.83 -5.41
C VAL A 209 -15.64 8.97 -5.85
N GLY A 210 -14.95 7.89 -6.28
CA GLY A 210 -13.52 7.93 -6.62
C GLY A 210 -13.16 8.95 -7.69
N LEU A 211 -13.93 9.03 -8.79
CA LEU A 211 -13.71 10.02 -9.85
C LEU A 211 -13.93 11.46 -9.38
N THR A 212 -14.89 11.67 -8.49
CA THR A 212 -15.15 13.00 -7.89
C THR A 212 -14.01 13.37 -6.96
N ALA A 213 -13.58 12.45 -6.09
CA ALA A 213 -12.46 12.65 -5.19
C ALA A 213 -11.16 12.97 -5.94
N ALA A 214 -10.88 12.27 -7.05
CA ALA A 214 -9.71 12.55 -7.89
C ALA A 214 -9.76 13.96 -8.49
N ARG A 215 -10.92 14.39 -9.01
CA ARG A 215 -11.12 15.76 -9.53
C ARG A 215 -10.97 16.83 -8.45
N ASP A 216 -11.48 16.57 -7.25
CA ASP A 216 -11.40 17.48 -6.13
C ASP A 216 -9.95 17.60 -5.62
N ASN A 217 -9.22 16.50 -5.57
CA ASN A 217 -7.78 16.50 -5.21
C ASN A 217 -6.96 17.33 -6.22
N VAL A 218 -7.18 17.18 -7.54
CA VAL A 218 -6.51 18.01 -8.55
C VAL A 218 -6.77 19.51 -8.30
N LYS A 219 -7.98 19.86 -7.85
CA LYS A 219 -8.35 21.23 -7.49
C LYS A 219 -7.93 21.63 -6.06
N LYS A 220 -7.26 20.75 -5.32
CA LYS A 220 -6.87 20.91 -3.89
C LYS A 220 -8.06 21.26 -2.99
N LYS A 221 -9.25 20.78 -3.35
CA LYS A 221 -10.48 20.98 -2.59
C LYS A 221 -10.70 19.81 -1.64
N LEU A 222 -10.80 20.12 -0.35
CA LEU A 222 -11.22 19.13 0.64
C LEU A 222 -12.73 19.03 0.62
N THR A 223 -13.24 17.87 0.21
CA THR A 223 -14.67 17.56 0.07
C THR A 223 -15.01 16.25 0.77
N PRO A 224 -16.28 15.97 1.07
CA PRO A 224 -16.69 14.67 1.60
C PRO A 224 -16.27 13.49 0.72
N ALA A 225 -16.28 13.64 -0.61
CA ALA A 225 -15.81 12.61 -1.54
C ALA A 225 -14.33 12.31 -1.37
N LEU A 226 -13.49 13.37 -1.29
CA LEU A 226 -12.05 13.20 -1.06
C LEU A 226 -11.76 12.60 0.31
N THR A 227 -12.42 13.07 1.37
CA THR A 227 -12.25 12.56 2.73
C THR A 227 -12.61 11.07 2.81
N ARG A 228 -13.72 10.66 2.18
CA ARG A 228 -14.15 9.25 2.12
C ARG A 228 -13.14 8.34 1.42
N ILE A 229 -12.48 8.81 0.36
CA ILE A 229 -11.43 8.05 -0.33
C ILE A 229 -10.14 7.98 0.51
N ILE A 230 -9.75 9.06 1.19
CA ILE A 230 -8.61 9.04 2.12
C ILE A 230 -8.82 7.98 3.21
N GLU A 231 -10.01 8.00 3.84
CA GLU A 231 -10.42 7.02 4.85
C GLU A 231 -10.41 5.59 4.30
N SER A 232 -10.93 5.40 3.10
CA SER A 232 -10.94 4.10 2.41
C SER A 232 -9.52 3.58 2.17
N ASN A 233 -8.62 4.41 1.66
CA ASN A 233 -7.27 4.01 1.28
C ASN A 233 -6.37 3.72 2.49
N ILE A 234 -6.59 4.40 3.62
CA ILE A 234 -5.74 4.26 4.81
C ILE A 234 -6.39 3.32 5.84
N MET A 235 -7.57 3.69 6.34
CA MET A 235 -8.22 2.98 7.45
C MET A 235 -8.83 1.66 6.99
N LEU A 236 -9.77 1.70 6.02
CA LEU A 236 -10.48 0.48 5.63
C LEU A 236 -9.55 -0.54 4.97
N ALA A 237 -8.64 -0.10 4.09
CA ALA A 237 -7.68 -1.01 3.46
C ALA A 237 -6.77 -1.68 4.48
N GLY A 238 -6.34 -0.95 5.52
CA GLY A 238 -5.57 -1.52 6.63
C GLY A 238 -6.38 -2.46 7.50
N LEU A 239 -7.63 -2.10 7.80
CA LEU A 239 -8.54 -2.91 8.60
C LEU A 239 -8.84 -4.26 7.95
N VAL A 240 -9.02 -4.34 6.63
CA VAL A 240 -9.26 -5.60 5.90
C VAL A 240 -8.18 -6.63 6.24
N GLY A 241 -6.89 -6.23 6.10
CA GLY A 241 -5.77 -7.13 6.42
C GLY A 241 -5.59 -7.39 7.91
N GLY A 242 -5.92 -6.41 8.77
CA GLY A 242 -5.83 -6.53 10.23
C GLY A 242 -6.83 -7.52 10.79
N ILE A 243 -8.12 -7.42 10.40
CA ILE A 243 -9.19 -8.26 10.95
C ILE A 243 -9.38 -9.57 10.19
N GLY A 244 -9.08 -9.60 8.88
CA GLY A 244 -9.23 -10.78 8.03
C GLY A 244 -8.00 -11.67 7.98
N GLY A 245 -6.86 -11.21 8.52
CA GLY A 245 -5.60 -11.95 8.53
C GLY A 245 -4.94 -12.05 7.15
N GLU A 246 -4.00 -13.00 7.00
CA GLU A 246 -3.18 -13.16 5.79
C GLU A 246 -4.03 -13.40 4.54
N GLY A 247 -5.04 -14.25 4.62
CA GLY A 247 -5.86 -14.64 3.47
C GLY A 247 -6.68 -13.49 2.87
N CYS A 248 -7.12 -12.52 3.69
CA CYS A 248 -7.80 -11.32 3.20
C CYS A 248 -6.84 -10.20 2.82
N ARG A 249 -5.55 -10.32 3.16
CA ARG A 249 -4.54 -9.29 2.92
C ARG A 249 -4.01 -9.32 1.49
N ALA A 250 -3.76 -10.51 0.94
CA ALA A 250 -3.09 -10.69 -0.33
C ALA A 250 -3.44 -12.04 -0.99
N ALA A 251 -3.52 -12.05 -2.32
CA ALA A 251 -3.64 -13.25 -3.15
C ALA A 251 -2.78 -13.08 -4.42
N ALA A 252 -3.37 -13.20 -5.61
CA ALA A 252 -2.60 -13.12 -6.86
C ALA A 252 -2.14 -11.69 -7.20
N ILE A 253 -2.91 -10.67 -6.84
CA ILE A 253 -2.57 -9.28 -7.17
C ILE A 253 -1.23 -8.91 -6.52
N HIS A 254 -1.10 -9.12 -5.21
CA HIS A 254 0.13 -8.79 -4.50
C HIS A 254 1.27 -9.75 -4.82
N ALA A 255 1.01 -11.04 -5.05
CA ALA A 255 2.03 -11.97 -5.52
C ALA A 255 2.63 -11.52 -6.87
N LEU A 256 1.78 -11.10 -7.80
CA LEU A 256 2.22 -10.61 -9.11
C LEU A 256 2.95 -9.26 -8.99
N ASN A 257 2.45 -8.33 -8.15
CA ASN A 257 3.16 -7.09 -7.86
C ASN A 257 4.56 -7.36 -7.28
N ASN A 258 4.70 -8.31 -6.34
CA ASN A 258 6.00 -8.71 -5.80
C ASN A 258 6.93 -9.25 -6.89
N GLY A 259 6.38 -9.99 -7.85
CA GLY A 259 7.10 -10.42 -9.04
C GLY A 259 7.61 -9.25 -9.88
N PHE A 260 6.76 -8.23 -10.13
CA PHE A 260 7.17 -7.03 -10.86
C PHE A 260 8.26 -6.24 -10.14
N THR A 261 8.31 -6.22 -8.81
CA THR A 261 9.42 -5.57 -8.09
C THR A 261 10.78 -6.22 -8.34
N GLN A 262 10.84 -7.45 -8.88
CA GLN A 262 12.10 -8.14 -9.17
C GLN A 262 12.81 -7.61 -10.44
N ILE A 263 12.18 -6.68 -11.13
CA ILE A 263 12.71 -6.06 -12.34
C ILE A 263 12.72 -4.53 -12.17
N SER A 264 13.83 -3.90 -12.55
CA SER A 264 14.06 -2.45 -12.30
C SER A 264 13.14 -1.54 -13.12
N GLN A 265 12.61 -2.03 -14.25
CA GLN A 265 11.73 -1.27 -15.13
C GLN A 265 10.45 -0.76 -14.44
N THR A 266 10.02 -1.42 -13.36
CA THR A 266 8.80 -1.06 -12.63
C THR A 266 9.05 -0.20 -11.38
N HIS A 267 10.31 0.09 -11.03
CA HIS A 267 10.64 0.78 -9.77
C HIS A 267 10.22 2.26 -9.74
N ASP A 268 10.05 2.90 -10.91
CA ASP A 268 9.58 4.29 -11.01
C ASP A 268 8.05 4.43 -10.85
N TYR A 269 7.36 3.30 -10.73
CA TYR A 269 5.90 3.26 -10.58
C TYR A 269 5.51 3.06 -9.12
N LEU A 270 4.42 3.71 -8.72
CA LEU A 270 3.88 3.52 -7.38
C LEU A 270 3.34 2.09 -7.23
N HIS A 271 3.43 1.54 -6.02
CA HIS A 271 2.87 0.23 -5.69
C HIS A 271 1.45 0.04 -6.23
N GLY A 272 0.54 0.99 -5.92
CA GLY A 272 -0.85 0.91 -6.38
C GLY A 272 -1.04 1.03 -7.91
N GLU A 273 -0.09 1.62 -8.63
CA GLU A 273 -0.12 1.64 -10.10
C GLU A 273 0.16 0.25 -10.67
N VAL A 274 1.20 -0.43 -10.18
CA VAL A 274 1.48 -1.82 -10.59
C VAL A 274 0.35 -2.75 -10.14
N VAL A 275 -0.17 -2.57 -8.92
CA VAL A 275 -1.34 -3.29 -8.38
C VAL A 275 -2.59 -3.12 -9.26
N ALA A 276 -2.79 -1.94 -9.88
CA ALA A 276 -3.91 -1.74 -10.82
C ALA A 276 -3.84 -2.73 -11.99
N PHE A 277 -2.71 -2.83 -12.68
CA PHE A 277 -2.51 -3.80 -13.75
C PHE A 277 -2.69 -5.24 -13.24
N CYS A 278 -2.08 -5.58 -12.10
CA CYS A 278 -2.19 -6.91 -11.48
C CYS A 278 -3.65 -7.28 -11.14
N SER A 279 -4.48 -6.30 -10.77
CA SER A 279 -5.90 -6.53 -10.48
C SER A 279 -6.69 -7.00 -11.71
N LEU A 280 -6.40 -6.45 -12.88
CA LEU A 280 -6.98 -6.90 -14.13
C LEU A 280 -6.53 -8.33 -14.46
N VAL A 281 -5.25 -8.67 -14.22
CA VAL A 281 -4.73 -10.03 -14.42
C VAL A 281 -5.44 -11.03 -13.50
N GLN A 282 -5.63 -10.72 -12.20
CA GLN A 282 -6.36 -11.63 -11.30
C GLN A 282 -7.80 -11.85 -11.76
N LEU A 283 -8.52 -10.81 -12.17
CA LEU A 283 -9.90 -10.95 -12.66
C LEU A 283 -9.99 -11.83 -13.90
N LEU A 284 -9.01 -11.75 -14.81
CA LEU A 284 -8.91 -12.65 -15.96
C LEU A 284 -8.67 -14.10 -15.52
N LEU A 285 -7.76 -14.34 -14.60
CA LEU A 285 -7.48 -15.69 -14.03
C LEU A 285 -8.72 -16.32 -13.38
N GLU A 286 -9.56 -15.48 -12.76
CA GLU A 286 -10.82 -15.90 -12.16
C GLU A 286 -11.96 -16.06 -13.19
N GLY A 287 -11.79 -15.65 -14.45
CA GLY A 287 -12.83 -15.67 -15.50
C GLY A 287 -13.91 -14.59 -15.32
N LYS A 288 -13.65 -13.56 -14.54
CA LYS A 288 -14.59 -12.48 -14.21
C LYS A 288 -14.57 -11.35 -15.26
N MET A 289 -14.87 -11.67 -16.52
CA MET A 289 -14.71 -10.73 -17.64
C MET A 289 -15.53 -9.44 -17.49
N LYS A 290 -16.80 -9.51 -17.07
CA LYS A 290 -17.63 -8.31 -16.85
C LYS A 290 -17.03 -7.36 -15.83
N GLU A 291 -16.46 -7.91 -14.76
CA GLU A 291 -15.84 -7.12 -13.71
C GLU A 291 -14.47 -6.56 -14.17
N LEU A 292 -13.72 -7.31 -14.98
CA LEU A 292 -12.49 -6.83 -15.63
C LEU A 292 -12.77 -5.62 -16.51
N GLU A 293 -13.80 -5.67 -17.35
CA GLU A 293 -14.20 -4.55 -18.21
C GLU A 293 -14.64 -3.34 -17.39
N ARG A 294 -15.43 -3.57 -16.33
CA ARG A 294 -15.88 -2.51 -15.41
C ARG A 294 -14.69 -1.83 -14.72
N LEU A 295 -13.75 -2.64 -14.19
CA LEU A 295 -12.55 -2.14 -13.52
C LEU A 295 -11.63 -1.42 -14.51
N GLY A 296 -11.42 -1.98 -15.69
CA GLY A 296 -10.63 -1.36 -16.76
C GLY A 296 -11.18 0.01 -17.18
N SER A 297 -12.50 0.17 -17.24
CA SER A 297 -13.15 1.45 -17.53
C SER A 297 -12.90 2.51 -16.46
N ILE A 298 -12.99 2.17 -15.16
CA ILE A 298 -12.70 3.14 -14.11
C ILE A 298 -11.21 3.47 -14.05
N PHE A 299 -10.32 2.49 -14.26
CA PHE A 299 -8.87 2.70 -14.30
C PHE A 299 -8.48 3.62 -15.44
N GLN A 300 -9.10 3.49 -16.62
CA GLN A 300 -8.89 4.43 -17.73
C GLN A 300 -9.25 5.87 -17.33
N LYS A 301 -10.41 6.07 -16.69
CA LYS A 301 -10.85 7.41 -16.24
C LYS A 301 -9.97 7.99 -15.14
N LEU A 302 -9.39 7.14 -14.28
CA LEU A 302 -8.45 7.52 -13.22
C LEU A 302 -7.01 7.59 -13.71
N ARG A 303 -6.73 7.26 -14.98
CA ARG A 303 -5.39 7.19 -15.57
C ARG A 303 -4.46 6.21 -14.85
N LEU A 304 -5.02 5.11 -14.36
CA LEU A 304 -4.28 4.00 -13.78
C LEU A 304 -3.82 3.02 -14.87
N PRO A 305 -2.70 2.32 -14.68
CA PRO A 305 -2.14 1.37 -15.63
C PRO A 305 -3.11 0.25 -16.02
N ARG A 306 -3.17 -0.04 -17.33
CA ARG A 306 -3.95 -1.12 -17.92
C ARG A 306 -3.13 -2.01 -18.84
N THR A 307 -1.92 -1.58 -19.19
CA THR A 307 -1.00 -2.28 -20.08
C THR A 307 0.38 -2.45 -19.45
N LEU A 308 1.19 -3.35 -19.99
CA LEU A 308 2.60 -3.49 -19.61
C LEU A 308 3.39 -2.21 -19.85
N LYS A 309 3.07 -1.47 -20.92
CA LYS A 309 3.70 -0.19 -21.22
C LYS A 309 3.46 0.84 -20.13
N ASP A 310 2.26 0.84 -19.53
CA ASP A 310 1.89 1.78 -18.47
C ASP A 310 2.67 1.53 -17.16
N ILE A 311 3.37 0.39 -17.04
CA ILE A 311 4.23 0.03 -15.91
C ILE A 311 5.70 -0.19 -16.31
N GLY A 312 6.12 0.37 -17.46
CA GLY A 312 7.52 0.45 -17.88
C GLY A 312 8.05 -0.74 -18.71
N LEU A 313 7.18 -1.65 -19.17
CA LEU A 313 7.59 -2.73 -20.06
C LEU A 313 7.05 -2.51 -21.48
N GLU A 314 7.63 -3.22 -22.47
CA GLU A 314 7.08 -3.21 -23.82
C GLU A 314 5.73 -3.93 -23.86
N SER A 315 4.73 -3.29 -24.46
CA SER A 315 3.43 -3.92 -24.72
C SER A 315 3.49 -4.96 -25.84
N VAL A 316 2.62 -5.93 -25.74
CA VAL A 316 2.41 -6.91 -26.81
C VAL A 316 1.59 -6.26 -27.93
N PRO A 317 1.98 -6.35 -29.21
CA PRO A 317 1.20 -5.80 -30.33
C PRO A 317 -0.23 -6.35 -30.35
N SER A 318 -1.21 -5.46 -30.51
CA SER A 318 -2.65 -5.81 -30.52
C SER A 318 -3.13 -6.60 -31.73
N HIS A 319 -2.37 -6.62 -32.82
CA HIS A 319 -2.68 -7.38 -34.02
C HIS A 319 -1.84 -8.65 -34.08
N PHE A 320 -2.44 -9.74 -34.55
CA PHE A 320 -1.86 -11.06 -34.77
C PHE A 320 -0.66 -11.11 -35.75
N GLU A 321 -0.03 -9.98 -36.01
CA GLU A 321 1.27 -9.98 -36.69
C GLU A 321 2.31 -10.59 -35.76
N LYS A 322 3.03 -11.58 -36.29
CA LYS A 322 4.15 -12.36 -35.72
C LYS A 322 5.33 -11.51 -35.21
N ARG A 323 5.09 -10.30 -34.66
CA ARG A 323 6.12 -9.53 -33.97
C ARG A 323 6.37 -10.18 -32.63
N ARG A 324 7.49 -10.85 -32.52
CA ARG A 324 8.01 -11.40 -31.27
C ARG A 324 8.18 -10.27 -30.28
N ILE A 325 7.62 -10.44 -29.06
CA ILE A 325 8.07 -9.68 -27.87
C ILE A 325 9.58 -9.71 -27.91
N SER A 326 10.26 -8.59 -27.60
CA SER A 326 11.71 -8.60 -27.56
C SER A 326 12.19 -9.71 -26.63
N HIS A 327 13.31 -10.32 -26.94
CA HIS A 327 13.86 -11.41 -26.12
C HIS A 327 14.01 -10.94 -24.66
N THR A 328 14.44 -9.70 -24.45
CA THR A 328 14.59 -9.06 -23.15
C THR A 328 13.26 -8.96 -22.40
N SER A 329 12.17 -8.49 -23.02
CA SER A 329 10.85 -8.39 -22.37
C SER A 329 10.28 -9.74 -21.99
N LYS A 330 10.51 -10.78 -22.80
CA LYS A 330 10.12 -12.14 -22.50
C LYS A 330 10.82 -12.67 -21.24
N GLU A 331 12.14 -12.52 -21.18
CA GLU A 331 12.95 -12.95 -20.02
C GLU A 331 12.54 -12.23 -18.73
N LEU A 332 12.26 -10.93 -18.82
CA LEU A 332 11.78 -10.14 -17.68
C LEU A 332 10.43 -10.67 -17.17
N LEU A 333 9.48 -10.93 -18.06
CA LEU A 333 8.17 -11.49 -17.68
C LEU A 333 8.28 -12.91 -17.11
N GLU A 334 9.15 -13.76 -17.65
CA GLU A 334 9.41 -15.09 -17.10
C GLU A 334 9.96 -15.00 -15.65
N LYS A 335 10.84 -14.04 -15.38
CA LYS A 335 11.34 -13.77 -14.03
C LYS A 335 10.21 -13.31 -13.08
N VAL A 336 9.35 -12.40 -13.52
CA VAL A 336 8.17 -11.92 -12.77
C VAL A 336 7.24 -13.08 -12.42
N VAL A 337 6.89 -13.90 -13.41
CA VAL A 337 5.97 -15.03 -13.25
C VAL A 337 6.54 -16.09 -12.32
N LYS A 338 7.82 -16.45 -12.48
CA LYS A 338 8.50 -17.41 -11.62
C LYS A 338 8.50 -16.99 -10.16
N TYR A 339 8.71 -15.69 -9.90
CA TYR A 339 8.65 -15.16 -8.53
C TYR A 339 7.23 -15.19 -7.99
N ALA A 340 6.25 -14.69 -8.74
CA ALA A 340 4.85 -14.62 -8.33
C ALA A 340 4.22 -15.99 -8.06
N CYS A 341 4.65 -17.04 -8.77
CA CYS A 341 4.18 -18.42 -8.59
C CYS A 341 5.01 -19.21 -7.58
N SER A 342 6.03 -18.59 -6.94
CA SER A 342 6.85 -19.31 -5.97
C SER A 342 6.07 -19.68 -4.69
N PRO A 343 6.45 -20.77 -3.99
CA PRO A 343 5.67 -21.31 -2.86
C PRO A 343 5.48 -20.32 -1.69
N GLN A 344 6.39 -19.36 -1.52
CA GLN A 344 6.31 -18.33 -0.46
C GLN A 344 5.29 -17.23 -0.79
N GLU A 345 4.91 -17.07 -2.05
CA GLU A 345 4.00 -16.03 -2.49
C GLU A 345 2.52 -16.37 -2.28
N THR A 346 1.70 -15.32 -2.21
CA THR A 346 0.28 -15.42 -1.89
C THR A 346 -0.60 -15.86 -3.06
N MET A 347 -0.02 -16.19 -4.22
CA MET A 347 -0.75 -16.79 -5.36
C MET A 347 -1.55 -18.02 -4.93
N ARG A 348 -1.06 -18.77 -3.93
CA ARG A 348 -1.73 -19.94 -3.33
C ARG A 348 -3.09 -19.63 -2.69
N ASN A 349 -3.38 -18.36 -2.40
CA ASN A 349 -4.66 -17.93 -1.82
C ASN A 349 -5.79 -17.85 -2.86
N LEU A 350 -5.48 -18.01 -4.15
CA LEU A 350 -6.53 -18.17 -5.16
C LEU A 350 -7.23 -19.54 -5.04
N PRO A 351 -8.54 -19.61 -5.37
CA PRO A 351 -9.30 -20.85 -5.31
C PRO A 351 -8.80 -21.96 -6.25
N LYS A 352 -8.08 -21.58 -7.30
CA LYS A 352 -7.52 -22.48 -8.30
C LYS A 352 -6.01 -22.31 -8.37
N LYS A 353 -5.28 -23.43 -8.50
CA LYS A 353 -3.83 -23.39 -8.70
C LYS A 353 -3.52 -22.72 -10.06
N VAL A 354 -2.62 -21.75 -10.03
CA VAL A 354 -2.14 -21.04 -11.22
C VAL A 354 -0.72 -21.50 -11.52
N SER A 355 -0.48 -21.97 -12.75
CA SER A 355 0.87 -22.31 -13.22
C SER A 355 1.53 -21.10 -13.88
N ASP A 356 2.86 -21.13 -13.98
CA ASP A 356 3.65 -20.09 -14.65
C ASP A 356 3.12 -19.77 -16.05
N LYS A 357 2.83 -20.82 -16.84
CA LYS A 357 2.28 -20.68 -18.20
C LYS A 357 0.92 -19.98 -18.22
N VAL A 358 0.05 -20.32 -17.28
CA VAL A 358 -1.29 -19.71 -17.17
C VAL A 358 -1.17 -18.24 -16.79
N LEU A 359 -0.32 -17.91 -15.80
CA LEU A 359 -0.09 -16.53 -15.39
C LEU A 359 0.55 -15.70 -16.52
N TYR A 360 1.58 -16.25 -17.18
CA TYR A 360 2.24 -15.58 -18.29
C TYR A 360 1.24 -15.21 -19.41
N ASN A 361 0.40 -16.16 -19.82
CA ASN A 361 -0.62 -15.91 -20.85
C ASN A 361 -1.68 -14.89 -20.38
N ALA A 362 -2.07 -14.92 -19.11
CA ALA A 362 -3.02 -13.95 -18.57
C ALA A 362 -2.46 -12.52 -18.57
N ILE A 363 -1.18 -12.33 -18.25
CA ILE A 363 -0.50 -11.02 -18.34
C ILE A 363 -0.56 -10.48 -19.78
N LEU A 364 -0.21 -11.32 -20.77
CA LEU A 364 -0.21 -10.93 -22.18
C LEU A 364 -1.62 -10.59 -22.68
N GLU A 365 -2.62 -11.35 -22.27
CA GLU A 365 -4.00 -11.12 -22.70
C GLU A 365 -4.55 -9.82 -22.07
N VAL A 366 -4.26 -9.52 -20.79
CA VAL A 366 -4.65 -8.25 -20.18
C VAL A 366 -3.95 -7.07 -20.87
N ASP A 367 -2.66 -7.18 -21.18
CA ASP A 367 -1.94 -6.16 -21.94
C ASP A 367 -2.63 -5.87 -23.28
N ARG A 368 -3.01 -6.93 -24.02
CA ARG A 368 -3.74 -6.82 -25.28
C ARG A 368 -5.12 -6.17 -25.12
N LEU A 369 -5.85 -6.52 -24.07
CA LEU A 369 -7.17 -5.92 -23.77
C LEU A 369 -7.04 -4.44 -23.38
N GLY A 370 -6.01 -4.09 -22.64
CA GLY A 370 -5.76 -2.71 -22.18
C GLY A 370 -5.43 -1.72 -23.30
N GLN A 371 -4.95 -2.20 -24.46
CA GLN A 371 -4.64 -1.38 -25.63
C GLN A 371 -5.88 -0.94 -26.44
N LYS A 372 -7.03 -1.56 -26.17
CA LYS A 372 -8.34 -1.20 -26.75
C LYS A 372 -8.99 -0.07 -25.95
#